data_79644dac1d7752b2cbae4fb0fc1d0948
#
_entry.id   79644dac1d7752b2cbae4fb0fc1d0948
#
_cell.length_a   1.000
_cell.length_b   1.000
_cell.length_c   1.000
_cell.angle_alpha   90.00
_cell.angle_beta   90.00
_cell.angle_gamma   90.00
#
_symmetry.space_group_name_H-M   'P 1'
#
loop_
_entity.id
_entity.type
_entity.pdbx_description
1 polymer ?
#
loop_
_entity_poly.entity_id
_entity_poly.type
_entity_poly.pdbx_seq_one_letter_code
_entity_poly.pdbx_strand_id
1 'polypeptide(L)'
;MRTGVYPGTFDPITLGHMDIIRRATHLVDRLVIGVTTNPSKSPMFSVEERLAMVEREMAAITDCGSAEIRVVSFDSLLMDFAEREGASMIVRGLRAVADFEYEFQMAGMNQQLNDEIETVFLMAGVSLQPIASKLVKEIALYGGDIGKFVTAAVETDVRARVALIGRKGA
;
A
#
# COMPACT_ATOMS: atom_id res chain seq x y z
N MET A 1 -13.25 -18.72 7.11
CA MET A 1 -12.68 -17.82 6.07
C MET A 1 -11.71 -16.90 6.77
N ARG A 2 -10.43 -16.97 6.41
CA ARG A 2 -9.39 -16.13 6.98
C ARG A 2 -9.31 -14.82 6.21
N THR A 3 -9.59 -13.70 6.86
CA THR A 3 -9.53 -12.37 6.27
C THR A 3 -8.30 -11.63 6.78
N GLY A 4 -7.56 -11.03 5.88
CA GLY A 4 -6.45 -10.12 6.19
C GLY A 4 -6.73 -8.72 5.66
N VAL A 5 -6.23 -7.69 6.33
CA VAL A 5 -6.23 -6.32 5.84
C VAL A 5 -4.80 -5.89 5.50
N TYR A 6 -4.61 -5.19 4.40
CA TYR A 6 -3.36 -4.55 4.01
C TYR A 6 -3.59 -3.05 3.88
N PRO A 7 -3.29 -2.27 4.92
CA PRO A 7 -3.51 -0.83 4.90
C PRO A 7 -2.35 -0.08 4.27
N GLY A 8 -2.65 1.00 3.58
CA GLY A 8 -1.64 1.90 3.02
C GLY A 8 -2.20 3.20 2.50
N THR A 9 -1.32 4.15 2.21
CA THR A 9 -1.67 5.40 1.56
C THR A 9 -1.79 5.23 0.04
N PHE A 10 -0.94 4.40 -0.55
CA PHE A 10 -0.88 4.10 -1.99
C PHE A 10 -0.86 5.38 -2.87
N ASP A 11 0.08 6.23 -2.61
CA ASP A 11 0.21 7.55 -3.26
C ASP A 11 1.59 7.76 -3.92
N PRO A 12 1.85 7.09 -5.04
CA PRO A 12 1.06 6.05 -5.70
C PRO A 12 1.31 4.64 -5.17
N ILE A 13 0.53 3.66 -5.62
CA ILE A 13 0.88 2.24 -5.48
C ILE A 13 2.15 1.95 -6.27
N THR A 14 3.02 1.09 -5.73
CA THR A 14 4.33 0.76 -6.30
C THR A 14 4.49 -0.74 -6.52
N LEU A 15 5.54 -1.14 -7.23
CA LEU A 15 5.89 -2.56 -7.39
C LEU A 15 6.17 -3.24 -6.04
N GLY A 16 6.65 -2.49 -5.04
CA GLY A 16 6.81 -3.00 -3.67
C GLY A 16 5.47 -3.36 -3.02
N HIS A 17 4.45 -2.50 -3.17
CA HIS A 17 3.10 -2.81 -2.72
C HIS A 17 2.52 -4.03 -3.45
N MET A 18 2.70 -4.10 -4.77
CA MET A 18 2.22 -5.22 -5.59
C MET A 18 2.82 -6.56 -5.15
N ASP A 19 4.11 -6.59 -4.79
CA ASP A 19 4.79 -7.80 -4.28
C ASP A 19 4.15 -8.27 -2.97
N ILE A 20 3.97 -7.38 -2.01
CA ILE A 20 3.34 -7.70 -0.72
C ILE A 20 1.91 -8.20 -0.93
N ILE A 21 1.11 -7.52 -1.76
CA ILE A 21 -0.27 -7.92 -2.06
C ILE A 21 -0.30 -9.33 -2.65
N ARG A 22 0.50 -9.58 -3.69
CA ARG A 22 0.56 -10.90 -4.35
C ARG A 22 0.86 -12.00 -3.35
N ARG A 23 1.84 -11.79 -2.49
CA ARG A 23 2.24 -12.78 -1.47
C ARG A 23 1.21 -12.92 -0.37
N ALA A 24 0.56 -11.83 0.05
CA ALA A 24 -0.49 -11.86 1.05
C ALA A 24 -1.72 -12.69 0.60
N THR A 25 -2.03 -12.72 -0.70
CA THR A 25 -3.14 -13.54 -1.23
C THR A 25 -2.96 -15.05 -1.03
N HIS A 26 -1.74 -15.51 -0.73
CA HIS A 26 -1.47 -16.92 -0.40
C HIS A 26 -1.66 -17.22 1.11
N LEU A 27 -1.83 -16.21 1.94
CA LEU A 27 -1.95 -16.36 3.39
C LEU A 27 -3.40 -16.33 3.89
N VAL A 28 -4.32 -15.83 3.07
CA VAL A 28 -5.71 -15.56 3.44
C VAL A 28 -6.69 -16.05 2.38
N ASP A 29 -7.96 -16.18 2.76
CA ASP A 29 -9.05 -16.46 1.82
C ASP A 29 -9.62 -15.17 1.23
N ARG A 30 -9.52 -14.05 1.99
CA ARG A 30 -9.92 -12.71 1.56
C ARG A 30 -8.87 -11.69 2.01
N LEU A 31 -8.39 -10.89 1.08
CA LEU A 31 -7.49 -9.77 1.34
C LEU A 31 -8.24 -8.45 1.09
N VAL A 32 -8.34 -7.62 2.12
CA VAL A 32 -8.91 -6.27 2.02
C VAL A 32 -7.77 -5.26 1.98
N ILE A 33 -7.64 -4.57 0.85
CA ILE A 33 -6.67 -3.48 0.70
C ILE A 33 -7.34 -2.20 1.17
N GLY A 34 -6.86 -1.65 2.28
CA GLY A 34 -7.38 -0.44 2.89
C GLY A 34 -6.61 0.80 2.44
N VAL A 35 -7.26 1.67 1.67
CA VAL A 35 -6.69 2.96 1.25
C VAL A 35 -7.05 4.00 2.30
N THR A 36 -6.07 4.49 3.06
CA THR A 36 -6.34 5.49 4.11
C THR A 36 -6.72 6.84 3.51
N THR A 37 -7.78 7.43 4.05
CA THR A 37 -8.22 8.77 3.68
C THR A 37 -7.43 9.86 4.40
N ASN A 38 -6.81 9.54 5.53
CA ASN A 38 -6.07 10.47 6.38
C ASN A 38 -4.56 10.48 6.06
N PRO A 39 -4.13 11.21 5.03
CA PRO A 39 -2.72 11.36 4.73
C PRO A 39 -2.13 12.38 5.70
N SER A 40 -1.06 12.03 6.38
CA SER A 40 -0.31 12.92 7.27
C SER A 40 0.31 14.13 6.58
N LYS A 41 0.31 14.17 5.22
CA LYS A 41 0.87 15.26 4.39
C LYS A 41 0.16 15.26 3.03
N SER A 42 0.07 16.42 2.39
CA SER A 42 -0.54 16.64 1.07
C SER A 42 -0.24 15.52 0.07
N PRO A 43 -1.19 14.64 -0.23
CA PRO A 43 -0.98 13.56 -1.19
C PRO A 43 -0.92 14.12 -2.61
N MET A 44 -0.28 13.39 -3.52
CA MET A 44 -0.27 13.73 -4.95
C MET A 44 -1.62 13.42 -5.61
N PHE A 45 -2.29 12.38 -5.13
CA PHE A 45 -3.57 11.91 -5.64
C PHE A 45 -4.65 11.96 -4.56
N SER A 46 -5.89 12.31 -4.94
CA SER A 46 -7.04 12.25 -4.04
C SER A 46 -7.31 10.79 -3.58
N VAL A 47 -8.16 10.62 -2.58
CA VAL A 47 -8.56 9.28 -2.12
C VAL A 47 -9.21 8.49 -3.25
N GLU A 48 -10.10 9.12 -4.00
CA GLU A 48 -10.82 8.50 -5.12
C GLU A 48 -9.86 8.06 -6.23
N GLU A 49 -8.88 8.90 -6.55
CA GLU A 49 -7.84 8.58 -7.54
C GLU A 49 -6.96 7.42 -7.08
N ARG A 50 -6.55 7.39 -5.81
CA ARG A 50 -5.75 6.31 -5.25
C ARG A 50 -6.54 5.00 -5.18
N LEU A 51 -7.81 5.07 -4.82
CA LEU A 51 -8.71 3.92 -4.79
C LEU A 51 -8.83 3.32 -6.20
N ALA A 52 -9.20 4.14 -7.19
CA ALA A 52 -9.32 3.70 -8.58
C ALA A 52 -8.00 3.13 -9.15
N MET A 53 -6.86 3.73 -8.78
CA MET A 53 -5.54 3.24 -9.18
C MET A 53 -5.29 1.84 -8.60
N VAL A 54 -5.54 1.63 -7.31
CA VAL A 54 -5.37 0.32 -6.67
C VAL A 54 -6.34 -0.70 -7.24
N GLU A 55 -7.61 -0.37 -7.42
CA GLU A 55 -8.61 -1.27 -8.05
C GLU A 55 -8.17 -1.71 -9.44
N ARG A 56 -7.70 -0.80 -10.27
CA ARG A 56 -7.18 -1.11 -11.61
C ARG A 56 -5.99 -2.07 -11.55
N GLU A 57 -5.04 -1.83 -10.66
CA GLU A 57 -3.88 -2.70 -10.50
C GLU A 57 -4.29 -4.09 -9.99
N MET A 58 -5.29 -4.17 -9.11
CA MET A 58 -5.82 -5.47 -8.63
C MET A 58 -6.56 -6.23 -9.73
N ALA A 59 -7.30 -5.55 -10.60
CA ALA A 59 -7.93 -6.19 -11.75
C ALA A 59 -6.93 -6.76 -12.76
N ALA A 60 -5.72 -6.19 -12.80
CA ALA A 60 -4.64 -6.63 -13.70
C ALA A 60 -3.63 -7.59 -13.03
N ILE A 61 -3.76 -7.85 -11.72
CA ILE A 61 -2.80 -8.66 -10.99
C ILE A 61 -2.83 -10.11 -11.48
N THR A 62 -1.66 -10.67 -11.69
CA THR A 62 -1.46 -12.08 -12.06
C THR A 62 -0.54 -12.75 -11.04
N ASP A 63 -0.48 -14.08 -11.08
CA ASP A 63 0.37 -14.86 -10.17
C ASP A 63 0.08 -14.53 -8.69
N CYS A 64 -1.20 -14.53 -8.35
CA CYS A 64 -1.70 -14.37 -6.99
C CYS A 64 -2.40 -15.66 -6.54
N GLY A 65 -2.57 -15.80 -5.21
CA GLY A 65 -3.35 -16.89 -4.62
C GLY A 65 -4.84 -16.81 -5.01
N SER A 66 -5.62 -17.74 -4.48
CA SER A 66 -7.08 -17.81 -4.73
C SER A 66 -7.90 -16.86 -3.85
N ALA A 67 -7.27 -15.97 -3.10
CA ALA A 67 -7.96 -15.05 -2.21
C ALA A 67 -8.86 -14.07 -2.98
N GLU A 68 -10.05 -13.82 -2.45
CA GLU A 68 -10.86 -12.68 -2.86
C GLU A 68 -10.12 -11.38 -2.50
N ILE A 69 -9.94 -10.47 -3.46
CA ILE A 69 -9.33 -9.16 -3.22
C ILE A 69 -10.44 -8.10 -3.22
N ARG A 70 -10.51 -7.31 -2.16
CA ARG A 70 -11.37 -6.13 -2.06
C ARG A 70 -10.52 -4.89 -1.84
N VAL A 71 -10.91 -3.78 -2.43
CA VAL A 71 -10.25 -2.49 -2.24
C VAL A 71 -11.28 -1.53 -1.64
N VAL A 72 -10.96 -0.92 -0.52
CA VAL A 72 -11.87 0.01 0.17
C VAL A 72 -11.09 1.17 0.78
N SER A 73 -11.72 2.31 0.90
CA SER A 73 -11.16 3.44 1.67
C SER A 73 -11.60 3.37 3.13
N PHE A 74 -10.77 3.91 4.03
CA PHE A 74 -11.12 4.04 5.44
C PHE A 74 -10.53 5.31 6.05
N ASP A 75 -11.22 5.87 7.03
CA ASP A 75 -10.88 7.08 7.78
C ASP A 75 -10.86 6.87 9.30
N SER A 76 -11.02 5.62 9.73
CA SER A 76 -11.02 5.21 11.14
C SER A 76 -9.63 4.80 11.62
N LEU A 77 -9.53 4.50 12.91
CA LEU A 77 -8.39 3.76 13.45
C LEU A 77 -8.22 2.43 12.69
N LEU A 78 -6.98 2.01 12.44
CA LEU A 78 -6.69 0.77 11.71
C LEU A 78 -7.33 -0.46 12.37
N MET A 79 -7.33 -0.52 13.70
CA MET A 79 -7.93 -1.65 14.42
C MET A 79 -9.45 -1.70 14.23
N ASP A 80 -10.14 -0.55 14.32
CA ASP A 80 -11.59 -0.48 14.05
C ASP A 80 -11.93 -0.88 12.61
N PHE A 81 -11.06 -0.50 11.67
CA PHE A 81 -11.19 -0.92 10.27
C PHE A 81 -11.03 -2.43 10.14
N ALA A 82 -10.01 -3.01 10.74
CA ALA A 82 -9.76 -4.45 10.69
C ALA A 82 -10.90 -5.26 11.31
N GLU A 83 -11.42 -4.82 12.44
CA GLU A 83 -12.60 -5.43 13.10
C GLU A 83 -13.84 -5.36 12.21
N ARG A 84 -14.13 -4.21 11.63
CA ARG A 84 -15.28 -4.02 10.73
C ARG A 84 -15.22 -4.92 9.50
N GLU A 85 -14.02 -5.18 8.98
CA GLU A 85 -13.82 -6.09 7.86
C GLU A 85 -13.78 -7.57 8.29
N GLY A 86 -13.88 -7.87 9.57
CA GLY A 86 -13.79 -9.23 10.12
C GLY A 86 -12.40 -9.85 9.91
N ALA A 87 -11.36 -9.04 9.95
CA ALA A 87 -10.00 -9.50 9.73
C ALA A 87 -9.42 -10.14 11.00
N SER A 88 -8.70 -11.24 10.83
CA SER A 88 -7.91 -11.88 11.88
C SER A 88 -6.44 -11.51 11.79
N MET A 89 -6.03 -10.76 10.75
CA MET A 89 -4.65 -10.30 10.61
C MET A 89 -4.53 -8.97 9.86
N ILE A 90 -3.50 -8.23 10.23
CA ILE A 90 -3.02 -7.05 9.51
C ILE A 90 -1.71 -7.43 8.83
N VAL A 91 -1.63 -7.28 7.50
CA VAL A 91 -0.41 -7.50 6.73
C VAL A 91 0.36 -6.19 6.63
N ARG A 92 1.65 -6.24 6.90
CA ARG A 92 2.57 -5.11 6.77
C ARG A 92 3.81 -5.51 5.96
N GLY A 93 4.26 -4.64 5.08
CA GLY A 93 5.53 -4.82 4.36
C GLY A 93 6.70 -4.24 5.14
N LEU A 94 7.83 -4.94 5.19
CA LEU A 94 9.08 -4.45 5.77
C LEU A 94 10.13 -4.29 4.67
N ARG A 95 10.77 -3.11 4.60
CA ARG A 95 11.80 -2.78 3.62
C ARG A 95 13.19 -2.65 4.25
N ALA A 96 13.27 -2.01 5.42
CA ALA A 96 14.51 -1.71 6.11
C ALA A 96 14.37 -1.82 7.62
N VAL A 97 15.48 -1.86 8.34
CA VAL A 97 15.50 -1.92 9.81
C VAL A 97 14.78 -0.73 10.44
N ALA A 98 14.91 0.47 9.84
CA ALA A 98 14.21 1.65 10.32
C ALA A 98 12.68 1.53 10.22
N ASP A 99 12.16 0.87 9.18
CA ASP A 99 10.74 0.56 9.08
C ASP A 99 10.32 -0.40 10.20
N PHE A 100 11.17 -1.38 10.52
CA PHE A 100 10.88 -2.40 11.52
C PHE A 100 10.67 -1.81 12.92
N GLU A 101 11.47 -0.85 13.34
CA GLU A 101 11.33 -0.24 14.67
C GLU A 101 9.95 0.40 14.85
N TYR A 102 9.52 1.18 13.86
CA TYR A 102 8.20 1.81 13.86
C TYR A 102 7.07 0.77 13.77
N GLU A 103 7.18 -0.18 12.86
CA GLU A 103 6.19 -1.24 12.65
C GLU A 103 6.07 -2.16 13.87
N PHE A 104 7.18 -2.49 14.52
CA PHE A 104 7.21 -3.25 15.76
C PHE A 104 6.45 -2.53 16.90
N GLN A 105 6.70 -1.22 17.06
CA GLN A 105 6.01 -0.41 18.04
C GLN A 105 4.50 -0.33 17.76
N MET A 106 4.13 -0.12 16.49
CA MET A 106 2.72 -0.11 16.05
C MET A 106 2.03 -1.45 16.30
N ALA A 107 2.68 -2.57 15.99
CA ALA A 107 2.14 -3.91 16.24
C ALA A 107 1.87 -4.12 17.75
N GLY A 108 2.80 -3.71 18.60
CA GLY A 108 2.62 -3.78 20.06
C GLY A 108 1.45 -2.93 20.55
N MET A 109 1.28 -1.72 20.00
CA MET A 109 0.14 -0.86 20.34
C MET A 109 -1.18 -1.46 19.84
N ASN A 110 -1.21 -1.99 18.62
CA ASN A 110 -2.40 -2.63 18.06
C ASN A 110 -2.83 -3.84 18.90
N GLN A 111 -1.89 -4.66 19.35
CA GLN A 111 -2.17 -5.82 20.21
C GLN A 111 -2.80 -5.42 21.55
N GLN A 112 -2.45 -4.25 22.10
CA GLN A 112 -3.10 -3.73 23.31
C GLN A 112 -4.56 -3.30 23.06
N LEU A 113 -4.91 -2.94 21.83
CA LEU A 113 -6.26 -2.54 21.45
C LEU A 113 -7.16 -3.76 21.20
N ASN A 114 -6.62 -4.75 20.47
CA ASN A 114 -7.30 -6.01 20.22
C ASN A 114 -6.26 -7.12 19.96
N ASP A 115 -6.17 -8.09 20.85
CA ASP A 115 -5.23 -9.21 20.81
C ASP A 115 -5.67 -10.37 19.93
N GLU A 116 -6.90 -10.32 19.39
CA GLU A 116 -7.41 -11.32 18.45
C GLU A 116 -6.95 -11.06 16.99
N ILE A 117 -6.40 -9.87 16.70
CA ILE A 117 -5.94 -9.48 15.37
C ILE A 117 -4.41 -9.44 15.34
N GLU A 118 -3.80 -10.42 14.67
CA GLU A 118 -2.35 -10.51 14.55
C GLU A 118 -1.77 -9.55 13.50
N THR A 119 -0.57 -9.02 13.75
CA THR A 119 0.21 -8.30 12.73
C THR A 119 1.23 -9.23 12.10
N VAL A 120 1.13 -9.42 10.79
CA VAL A 120 2.02 -10.26 9.99
C VAL A 120 2.93 -9.40 9.13
N PHE A 121 4.23 -9.58 9.28
CA PHE A 121 5.23 -8.86 8.49
C PHE A 121 5.72 -9.70 7.32
N LEU A 122 5.68 -9.11 6.12
CA LEU A 122 6.27 -9.67 4.92
C LEU A 122 7.50 -8.84 4.52
N MET A 123 8.66 -9.46 4.45
CA MET A 123 9.86 -8.81 3.95
C MET A 123 9.71 -8.49 2.46
N ALA A 124 9.91 -7.25 2.07
CA ALA A 124 9.95 -6.87 0.66
C ALA A 124 11.03 -7.63 -0.10
N GLY A 125 10.77 -7.99 -1.35
CA GLY A 125 11.79 -8.57 -2.23
C GLY A 125 13.03 -7.67 -2.28
N VAL A 126 14.23 -8.26 -2.32
CA VAL A 126 15.50 -7.52 -2.18
C VAL A 126 15.60 -6.35 -3.16
N SER A 127 15.20 -6.56 -4.41
CA SER A 127 15.22 -5.53 -5.46
C SER A 127 14.16 -4.43 -5.26
N LEU A 128 13.15 -4.69 -4.41
CA LEU A 128 12.02 -3.79 -4.16
C LEU A 128 12.16 -3.01 -2.84
N GLN A 129 13.10 -3.39 -1.99
CA GLN A 129 13.33 -2.75 -0.69
C GLN A 129 13.56 -1.23 -0.77
N PRO A 130 14.29 -0.69 -1.77
CA PRO A 130 14.50 0.75 -1.89
C PRO A 130 13.26 1.54 -2.30
N ILE A 131 12.22 0.87 -2.81
CA ILE A 131 11.06 1.54 -3.41
C ILE A 131 10.17 2.12 -2.31
N ALA A 132 10.01 3.44 -2.34
CA ALA A 132 9.09 4.19 -1.48
C ALA A 132 8.28 5.18 -2.32
N SER A 133 6.98 5.26 -2.11
CA SER A 133 6.10 6.18 -2.86
C SER A 133 6.57 7.63 -2.77
N LYS A 134 7.09 8.05 -1.61
CA LYS A 134 7.65 9.39 -1.43
C LYS A 134 8.80 9.67 -2.41
N LEU A 135 9.72 8.72 -2.55
CA LEU A 135 10.87 8.84 -3.46
C LEU A 135 10.44 8.76 -4.93
N VAL A 136 9.48 7.91 -5.25
CA VAL A 136 8.90 7.83 -6.60
C VAL A 136 8.31 9.18 -7.01
N LYS A 137 7.54 9.82 -6.13
CA LYS A 137 6.99 11.17 -6.38
C LYS A 137 8.09 12.21 -6.57
N GLU A 138 9.10 12.18 -5.72
CA GLU A 138 10.22 13.12 -5.79
C GLU A 138 10.97 12.98 -7.12
N ILE A 139 11.31 11.76 -7.52
CA ILE A 139 11.98 11.48 -8.81
C ILE A 139 11.12 11.99 -9.97
N ALA A 140 9.81 11.71 -9.96
CA ALA A 140 8.90 12.15 -11.00
C ALA A 140 8.79 13.67 -11.09
N LEU A 141 8.73 14.37 -9.96
CA LEU A 141 8.66 15.84 -9.91
C LEU A 141 9.89 16.51 -10.51
N TYR A 142 11.06 15.87 -10.43
CA TYR A 142 12.29 16.33 -11.07
C TYR A 142 12.48 15.78 -12.49
N GLY A 143 11.50 15.08 -13.05
CA GLY A 143 11.51 14.57 -14.43
C GLY A 143 12.30 13.28 -14.61
N GLY A 144 12.64 12.58 -13.52
CA GLY A 144 13.33 11.30 -13.57
C GLY A 144 12.44 10.15 -14.05
N ASP A 145 13.08 9.04 -14.42
CA ASP A 145 12.40 7.82 -14.84
C ASP A 145 11.92 7.02 -13.64
N ILE A 146 10.63 6.74 -13.58
CA ILE A 146 9.99 5.96 -12.52
C ILE A 146 9.51 4.57 -12.98
N GLY A 147 9.72 4.21 -14.24
CA GLY A 147 9.21 2.95 -14.82
C GLY A 147 9.75 1.68 -14.16
N LYS A 148 10.85 1.78 -13.39
CA LYS A 148 11.39 0.67 -12.59
C LYS A 148 10.71 0.48 -11.22
N PHE A 149 9.87 1.42 -10.81
CA PHE A 149 9.31 1.45 -9.44
C PHE A 149 7.79 1.26 -9.42
N VAL A 150 7.13 1.50 -10.54
CA VAL A 150 5.67 1.41 -10.70
C VAL A 150 5.30 0.70 -11.99
N THR A 151 4.03 0.30 -12.11
CA THR A 151 3.52 -0.24 -13.38
C THR A 151 3.43 0.86 -14.43
N ALA A 152 3.35 0.47 -15.71
CA ALA A 152 3.23 1.43 -16.83
C ALA A 152 1.96 2.31 -16.69
N ALA A 153 0.86 1.75 -16.18
CA ALA A 153 -0.37 2.50 -15.98
C ALA A 153 -0.22 3.55 -14.87
N VAL A 154 0.41 3.18 -13.74
CA VAL A 154 0.71 4.12 -12.63
C VAL A 154 1.73 5.17 -13.07
N GLU A 155 2.73 4.80 -13.86
CA GLU A 155 3.69 5.77 -14.43
C GLU A 155 2.96 6.83 -15.26
N THR A 156 2.02 6.42 -16.09
CA THR A 156 1.21 7.33 -16.93
C THR A 156 0.45 8.32 -16.03
N ASP A 157 -0.22 7.85 -14.98
CA ASP A 157 -0.96 8.70 -14.06
C ASP A 157 -0.04 9.71 -13.35
N VAL A 158 1.11 9.26 -12.86
CA VAL A 158 2.07 10.13 -12.17
C VAL A 158 2.64 11.19 -13.12
N ARG A 159 2.99 10.82 -14.34
CA ARG A 159 3.48 11.78 -15.35
C ARG A 159 2.43 12.81 -15.72
N ALA A 160 1.17 12.37 -15.90
CA ALA A 160 0.06 13.29 -16.16
C ALA A 160 -0.14 14.27 -15.00
N ARG A 161 -0.07 13.80 -13.75
CA ARG A 161 -0.19 14.63 -12.56
C ARG A 161 0.96 15.63 -12.46
N VAL A 162 2.20 15.22 -12.70
CA VAL A 162 3.37 16.12 -12.70
C VAL A 162 3.24 17.20 -13.78
N ALA A 163 2.69 16.87 -14.95
CA ALA A 163 2.44 17.85 -15.99
C ALA A 163 1.45 18.93 -15.55
N LEU A 164 0.44 18.59 -14.74
CA LEU A 164 -0.55 19.54 -14.22
C LEU A 164 0.01 20.45 -13.11
N ILE A 165 0.81 19.88 -12.19
CA ILE A 165 1.34 20.66 -11.04
C ILE A 165 2.66 21.37 -11.34
N GLY A 166 3.30 21.06 -12.47
CA GLY A 166 4.60 21.59 -12.88
C GLY A 166 5.79 20.80 -12.29
N ARG A 167 6.87 20.72 -13.07
CA ARG A 167 8.13 20.12 -12.62
C ARG A 167 8.86 21.03 -11.66
N LYS A 168 9.55 20.46 -10.68
CA LYS A 168 10.50 21.18 -9.83
C LYS A 168 11.84 21.32 -10.58
N GLY A 169 12.44 22.50 -10.51
CA GLY A 169 13.76 22.74 -11.11
C GLY A 169 13.75 23.00 -12.62
N ALA A 170 12.57 23.26 -13.20
CA ALA A 170 12.43 23.74 -14.58
C ALA A 170 12.46 25.26 -14.62
#